data_aac2ae0e19c4a5a30776e890de60895d
#
_entry.id   aac2ae0e19c4a5a30776e890de60895d
#
_cell.length_a   1.000
_cell.length_b   1.000
_cell.length_c   1.000
_cell.angle_alpha   90.00
_cell.angle_beta   90.00
_cell.angle_gamma   90.00
#
_symmetry.space_group_name_H-M   'P 1'
#
loop_
_entity.id
_entity.type
_entity.pdbx_description
1 polymer ?
#
loop_
_entity_poly.entity_id
_entity_poly.type
_entity_poly.pdbx_seq_one_letter_code
_entity_poly.pdbx_strand_id
1 'polypeptide(L)'
;MRLQSAGITTTVVEARDKPGGRAYYWERDGFTFDAGPTVITDPDCLKELWALTGHDIARDVELMPVMPFYRLAWPDGTQFDYSNDEEQLFREIAQLNPADVAGYQRFLEYSEAVYEEGYVKLGHVPFLDFKSMLKAAPALAKQQAWRSVYSMVSSYVENEKLREALSFHTLLVGGNPMKTSSIYALIHKLEKDGGVWWAKGGTNRLIAGMVAHFERIGGTVRLGDPVAQVHTLGKQVTEIETQSGWRQRFDAIASNADIMHSYKDLLAGSKRGKDYAKSLSRKSFSPSLFVVHFGIEGSWPGIPHHMILFGPRYKGLLEDIYDHGVLPEDFSIYLHHPSVSDDSMAPEGMSTFYALVPVAHMGKLAVDWEEMGPVLEQRILDELGRRLIPDIHSRIVTKFHYAPRDFAADLNAHMGSAFSLEPVLTQSAWFRGHNRDDVLDNFYLVGAGTHPGAGIPGVVGSAKATAGLMLEDLAV
;
A
#
# COMPACT_ATOMS: atom_id res chain seq x y z
N MET A 1 -1.99 14.02 -13.47
CA MET A 1 -2.77 13.63 -14.65
C MET A 1 -4.19 14.25 -14.63
N ARG A 2 -5.06 14.02 -13.61
CA ARG A 2 -6.44 14.56 -13.54
C ARG A 2 -6.53 16.09 -13.65
N LEU A 3 -5.70 16.83 -12.92
CA LEU A 3 -5.67 18.30 -12.99
C LEU A 3 -5.17 18.78 -14.36
N GLN A 4 -4.09 18.18 -14.86
CA GLN A 4 -3.52 18.54 -16.16
C GLN A 4 -4.50 18.24 -17.31
N SER A 5 -5.24 17.12 -17.26
CA SER A 5 -6.25 16.79 -18.26
C SER A 5 -7.45 17.76 -18.26
N ALA A 6 -7.69 18.42 -17.12
CA ALA A 6 -8.71 19.46 -16.99
C ALA A 6 -8.21 20.88 -17.34
N GLY A 7 -6.99 21.02 -17.84
CA GLY A 7 -6.42 22.30 -18.27
C GLY A 7 -5.68 23.08 -17.19
N ILE A 8 -5.51 22.51 -15.98
CA ILE A 8 -4.72 23.16 -14.91
C ILE A 8 -3.25 22.83 -15.10
N THR A 9 -2.42 23.86 -15.28
CA THR A 9 -0.95 23.69 -15.33
C THR A 9 -0.45 23.08 -14.03
N THR A 10 0.11 21.88 -14.11
CA THR A 10 0.46 21.07 -12.95
C THR A 10 1.95 20.75 -12.91
N THR A 11 2.60 21.00 -11.77
CA THR A 11 4.00 20.63 -11.51
C THR A 11 4.03 19.63 -10.34
N VAL A 12 4.73 18.51 -10.52
CA VAL A 12 5.08 17.55 -9.46
C VAL A 12 6.51 17.84 -9.03
N VAL A 13 6.73 17.99 -7.72
CA VAL A 13 8.06 18.16 -7.11
C VAL A 13 8.34 16.94 -6.25
N GLU A 14 9.42 16.23 -6.56
CA GLU A 14 9.79 14.96 -5.92
C GLU A 14 11.18 15.10 -5.27
N ALA A 15 11.29 14.61 -4.04
CA ALA A 15 12.52 14.68 -3.27
C ALA A 15 13.63 13.77 -3.81
N ARG A 16 13.24 12.59 -4.33
CA ARG A 16 14.19 11.57 -4.78
C ARG A 16 14.60 11.79 -6.24
N ASP A 17 15.65 11.10 -6.64
CA ASP A 17 16.20 11.10 -8.01
C ASP A 17 15.29 10.41 -9.04
N LYS A 18 14.33 9.60 -8.57
CA LYS A 18 13.33 8.88 -9.37
C LYS A 18 11.95 9.08 -8.80
N PRO A 19 10.89 9.15 -9.66
CA PRO A 19 9.52 9.22 -9.19
C PRO A 19 9.06 7.89 -8.60
N GLY A 20 8.00 7.93 -7.77
CA GLY A 20 7.34 6.72 -7.29
C GLY A 20 7.16 6.65 -5.77
N GLY A 21 7.98 7.37 -5.00
CA GLY A 21 7.88 7.34 -3.55
C GLY A 21 8.01 5.90 -3.00
N ARG A 22 6.91 5.33 -2.46
CA ARG A 22 6.88 3.93 -2.00
C ARG A 22 6.94 2.90 -3.14
N ALA A 23 6.66 3.28 -4.37
CA ALA A 23 6.81 2.48 -5.59
C ALA A 23 8.17 2.71 -6.28
N TYR A 24 9.19 2.98 -5.49
CA TYR A 24 10.58 3.12 -5.93
C TYR A 24 11.17 1.75 -6.33
N TYR A 25 12.32 1.74 -6.98
CA TYR A 25 13.02 0.53 -7.37
C TYR A 25 14.54 0.71 -7.34
N TRP A 26 15.25 -0.41 -7.24
CA TRP A 26 16.71 -0.47 -7.32
C TRP A 26 17.13 -1.42 -8.44
N GLU A 27 18.24 -1.08 -9.08
CA GLU A 27 18.92 -1.95 -10.03
C GLU A 27 20.31 -2.26 -9.45
N ARG A 28 20.60 -3.54 -9.28
CA ARG A 28 21.91 -4.01 -8.79
C ARG A 28 22.29 -5.30 -9.50
N ASP A 29 23.51 -5.37 -10.00
CA ASP A 29 24.10 -6.58 -10.60
C ASP A 29 23.22 -7.21 -11.69
N GLY A 30 22.47 -6.39 -12.43
CA GLY A 30 21.56 -6.82 -13.49
C GLY A 30 20.16 -7.22 -13.02
N PHE A 31 19.91 -7.21 -11.70
CA PHE A 31 18.58 -7.43 -11.13
C PHE A 31 17.81 -6.13 -10.94
N THR A 32 16.49 -6.19 -11.10
CA THR A 32 15.56 -5.12 -10.75
C THR A 32 14.76 -5.52 -9.52
N PHE A 33 14.73 -4.65 -8.51
CA PHE A 33 14.03 -4.85 -7.23
C PHE A 33 13.00 -3.77 -7.00
N ASP A 34 11.73 -4.14 -6.85
CA ASP A 34 10.67 -3.21 -6.44
C ASP A 34 10.69 -2.93 -4.94
N ALA A 35 10.41 -1.69 -4.56
CA ALA A 35 10.42 -1.25 -3.15
C ALA A 35 9.13 -1.61 -2.41
N GLY A 36 8.02 -1.84 -3.11
CA GLY A 36 6.76 -1.92 -2.40
C GLY A 36 5.55 -2.39 -3.21
N PRO A 37 4.57 -1.56 -3.55
CA PRO A 37 3.25 -2.01 -3.97
C PRO A 37 3.28 -2.78 -5.29
N THR A 38 3.39 -4.11 -5.21
CA THR A 38 3.53 -5.02 -6.37
C THR A 38 2.22 -5.72 -6.73
N VAL A 39 1.18 -5.58 -5.90
CA VAL A 39 -0.13 -6.19 -6.11
C VAL A 39 -1.09 -5.14 -6.69
N ILE A 40 -1.45 -5.28 -7.96
CA ILE A 40 -2.41 -4.40 -8.64
C ILE A 40 -3.76 -5.13 -8.70
N THR A 41 -4.75 -4.70 -7.90
CA THR A 41 -6.06 -5.36 -7.77
C THR A 41 -7.20 -4.68 -8.52
N ASP A 42 -7.00 -3.45 -8.97
CA ASP A 42 -7.96 -2.69 -9.77
C ASP A 42 -7.26 -2.00 -10.94
N PRO A 43 -7.03 -2.69 -12.05
CA PRO A 43 -6.41 -2.10 -13.22
C PRO A 43 -7.26 -0.99 -13.85
N ASP A 44 -8.58 -0.99 -13.65
CA ASP A 44 -9.47 -0.03 -14.29
C ASP A 44 -9.32 1.38 -13.70
N CYS A 45 -9.00 1.50 -12.40
CA CYS A 45 -8.68 2.80 -11.80
C CYS A 45 -7.40 3.42 -12.41
N LEU A 46 -6.48 2.59 -12.91
CA LEU A 46 -5.29 3.03 -13.63
C LEU A 46 -5.60 3.38 -15.09
N LYS A 47 -6.33 2.52 -15.81
CA LYS A 47 -6.76 2.75 -17.20
C LYS A 47 -7.54 4.07 -17.35
N GLU A 48 -8.38 4.40 -16.36
CA GLU A 48 -9.10 5.67 -16.31
C GLU A 48 -8.18 6.89 -16.48
N LEU A 49 -6.95 6.86 -15.92
CA LEU A 49 -6.02 7.97 -15.98
C LEU A 49 -5.57 8.32 -17.41
N TRP A 50 -5.40 7.34 -18.28
CA TRP A 50 -5.12 7.55 -19.70
C TRP A 50 -6.37 7.90 -20.48
N ALA A 51 -7.50 7.28 -20.15
CA ALA A 51 -8.78 7.53 -20.79
C ALA A 51 -9.26 8.98 -20.65
N LEU A 52 -8.87 9.70 -19.56
CA LEU A 52 -9.17 11.15 -19.38
C LEU A 52 -8.71 12.02 -20.55
N THR A 53 -7.75 11.57 -21.34
CA THR A 53 -7.20 12.30 -22.49
C THR A 53 -7.30 11.50 -23.80
N GLY A 54 -8.18 10.50 -23.84
CA GLY A 54 -8.44 9.67 -25.02
C GLY A 54 -7.31 8.69 -25.36
N HIS A 55 -6.48 8.33 -24.38
CA HIS A 55 -5.38 7.37 -24.56
C HIS A 55 -5.68 6.04 -23.87
N ASP A 56 -4.93 5.00 -24.26
CA ASP A 56 -4.94 3.69 -23.61
C ASP A 56 -3.66 3.51 -22.79
N ILE A 57 -3.78 2.92 -21.60
CA ILE A 57 -2.66 2.58 -20.73
C ILE A 57 -1.64 1.66 -21.42
N ALA A 58 -2.12 0.77 -22.31
CA ALA A 58 -1.27 -0.18 -23.05
C ALA A 58 -0.22 0.50 -23.94
N ARG A 59 -0.37 1.79 -24.20
CA ARG A 59 0.65 2.60 -24.89
C ARG A 59 1.95 2.71 -24.10
N ASP A 60 1.85 2.77 -22.76
CA ASP A 60 2.96 3.09 -21.87
C ASP A 60 3.27 1.97 -20.87
N VAL A 61 2.29 1.09 -20.58
CA VAL A 61 2.38 0.05 -19.54
C VAL A 61 1.74 -1.23 -20.04
N GLU A 62 2.47 -2.34 -19.99
CA GLU A 62 1.94 -3.69 -20.22
C GLU A 62 1.53 -4.29 -18.86
N LEU A 63 0.23 -4.54 -18.68
CA LEU A 63 -0.29 -5.22 -17.48
C LEU A 63 -0.45 -6.71 -17.76
N MET A 64 0.11 -7.56 -16.93
CA MET A 64 0.06 -9.01 -17.00
C MET A 64 -0.78 -9.57 -15.84
N PRO A 65 -1.69 -10.53 -16.09
CA PRO A 65 -2.40 -11.21 -15.00
C PRO A 65 -1.47 -12.14 -14.23
N VAL A 66 -1.67 -12.23 -12.92
CA VAL A 66 -0.92 -13.09 -12.01
C VAL A 66 -1.82 -14.21 -11.49
N MET A 67 -1.39 -15.47 -11.64
CA MET A 67 -2.10 -16.65 -11.14
C MET A 67 -1.14 -17.69 -10.55
N PRO A 68 -1.47 -18.30 -9.38
CA PRO A 68 -2.52 -17.88 -8.46
C PRO A 68 -2.28 -16.43 -7.99
N PHE A 69 -3.29 -15.77 -7.46
CA PHE A 69 -3.12 -14.44 -6.86
C PHE A 69 -2.10 -14.47 -5.74
N TYR A 70 -2.26 -15.46 -4.87
CA TYR A 70 -1.33 -15.74 -3.76
C TYR A 70 -1.29 -17.26 -3.52
N ARG A 71 -0.12 -17.80 -3.23
CA ARG A 71 0.00 -19.08 -2.53
C ARG A 71 0.23 -18.82 -1.06
N LEU A 72 -0.62 -19.36 -0.20
CA LEU A 72 -0.48 -19.30 1.24
C LEU A 72 0.06 -20.64 1.74
N ALA A 73 1.05 -20.61 2.63
CA ALA A 73 1.70 -21.83 3.12
C ALA A 73 1.94 -21.73 4.63
N TRP A 74 1.62 -22.81 5.33
CA TRP A 74 1.76 -22.94 6.79
C TRP A 74 2.95 -23.82 7.17
N PRO A 75 3.42 -23.72 8.43
CA PRO A 75 4.59 -24.49 8.88
C PRO A 75 4.42 -26.02 8.82
N ASP A 76 3.20 -26.53 8.83
CA ASP A 76 2.87 -27.95 8.74
C ASP A 76 2.87 -28.49 7.28
N GLY A 77 3.26 -27.67 6.31
CA GLY A 77 3.29 -28.03 4.90
C GLY A 77 1.97 -27.83 4.14
N THR A 78 0.89 -27.43 4.81
CA THR A 78 -0.37 -27.07 4.14
C THR A 78 -0.14 -25.90 3.21
N GLN A 79 -0.71 -25.97 1.99
CA GLN A 79 -0.74 -24.87 1.01
C GLN A 79 -2.17 -24.60 0.59
N PHE A 80 -2.42 -23.38 0.14
CA PHE A 80 -3.71 -22.91 -0.36
C PHE A 80 -3.47 -21.87 -1.46
N ASP A 81 -3.93 -22.16 -2.68
CA ASP A 81 -3.82 -21.26 -3.81
C ASP A 81 -5.11 -20.40 -3.92
N TYR A 82 -4.96 -19.11 -3.64
CA TYR A 82 -6.06 -18.15 -3.75
C TYR A 82 -6.12 -17.57 -5.16
N SER A 83 -7.28 -17.65 -5.79
CA SER A 83 -7.50 -17.19 -7.18
C SER A 83 -8.97 -16.80 -7.42
N ASN A 84 -9.28 -16.28 -8.60
CA ASN A 84 -10.67 -16.06 -9.04
C ASN A 84 -11.24 -17.20 -9.89
N ASP A 85 -10.52 -18.29 -10.08
CA ASP A 85 -11.10 -19.54 -10.60
C ASP A 85 -11.95 -20.21 -9.50
N GLU A 86 -13.26 -20.03 -9.57
CA GLU A 86 -14.18 -20.52 -8.53
C GLU A 86 -14.10 -22.03 -8.31
N GLU A 87 -13.97 -22.82 -9.40
CA GLU A 87 -13.90 -24.28 -9.26
C GLU A 87 -12.61 -24.72 -8.55
N GLN A 88 -11.49 -24.10 -8.92
CA GLN A 88 -10.22 -24.37 -8.25
C GLN A 88 -10.28 -23.91 -6.80
N LEU A 89 -10.74 -22.71 -6.53
CA LEU A 89 -10.82 -22.14 -5.18
C LEU A 89 -11.73 -22.96 -4.27
N PHE A 90 -12.88 -23.44 -4.76
CA PHE A 90 -13.75 -24.32 -3.97
C PHE A 90 -13.09 -25.67 -3.67
N ARG A 91 -12.29 -26.23 -4.59
CA ARG A 91 -11.49 -27.43 -4.30
C ARG A 91 -10.46 -27.19 -3.22
N GLU A 92 -9.73 -26.06 -3.30
CA GLU A 92 -8.77 -25.66 -2.28
C GLU A 92 -9.43 -25.51 -0.88
N ILE A 93 -10.59 -24.83 -0.82
CA ILE A 93 -11.34 -24.67 0.43
C ILE A 93 -11.83 -26.04 0.95
N ALA A 94 -12.34 -26.88 0.06
CA ALA A 94 -12.83 -28.21 0.45
C ALA A 94 -11.72 -29.14 0.98
N GLN A 95 -10.48 -28.97 0.52
CA GLN A 95 -9.32 -29.69 1.08
C GLN A 95 -9.04 -29.29 2.53
N LEU A 96 -9.26 -28.01 2.89
CA LEU A 96 -9.11 -27.54 4.25
C LEU A 96 -10.33 -27.93 5.12
N ASN A 97 -11.53 -27.70 4.63
CA ASN A 97 -12.80 -28.08 5.27
C ASN A 97 -13.97 -28.02 4.25
N PRO A 98 -14.54 -29.16 3.85
CA PRO A 98 -15.65 -29.18 2.89
C PRO A 98 -16.88 -28.36 3.33
N ALA A 99 -17.14 -28.25 4.63
CA ALA A 99 -18.26 -27.47 5.16
C ALA A 99 -18.11 -25.96 4.95
N ASP A 100 -16.87 -25.48 4.80
CA ASP A 100 -16.57 -24.05 4.64
C ASP A 100 -16.83 -23.51 3.22
N VAL A 101 -17.03 -24.38 2.22
CA VAL A 101 -17.34 -23.93 0.83
C VAL A 101 -18.61 -23.07 0.83
N ALA A 102 -19.69 -23.55 1.45
CA ALA A 102 -20.93 -22.78 1.53
C ALA A 102 -20.78 -21.53 2.43
N GLY A 103 -19.92 -21.60 3.44
CA GLY A 103 -19.56 -20.45 4.26
C GLY A 103 -18.85 -19.37 3.47
N TYR A 104 -17.88 -19.77 2.65
CA TYR A 104 -17.14 -18.86 1.78
C TYR A 104 -18.04 -18.18 0.72
N GLN A 105 -18.99 -18.90 0.13
CA GLN A 105 -19.96 -18.32 -0.80
C GLN A 105 -20.77 -17.19 -0.14
N ARG A 106 -21.28 -17.41 1.09
CA ARG A 106 -21.97 -16.35 1.86
C ARG A 106 -21.04 -15.20 2.25
N PHE A 107 -19.76 -15.49 2.50
CA PHE A 107 -18.77 -14.45 2.74
C PHE A 107 -18.53 -13.58 1.49
N LEU A 108 -18.53 -14.16 0.29
CA LEU A 108 -18.43 -13.38 -0.96
C LEU A 108 -19.64 -12.47 -1.17
N GLU A 109 -20.86 -12.90 -0.83
CA GLU A 109 -22.05 -12.04 -0.87
C GLU A 109 -21.89 -10.84 0.09
N TYR A 110 -21.33 -11.07 1.27
CA TYR A 110 -20.99 -10.00 2.20
C TYR A 110 -19.91 -9.07 1.62
N SER A 111 -18.85 -9.65 1.05
CA SER A 111 -17.76 -8.91 0.41
C SER A 111 -18.27 -7.99 -0.73
N GLU A 112 -19.21 -8.48 -1.54
CA GLU A 112 -19.88 -7.67 -2.58
C GLU A 112 -20.66 -6.51 -1.98
N ALA A 113 -21.43 -6.75 -0.93
CA ALA A 113 -22.22 -5.70 -0.29
C ALA A 113 -21.36 -4.59 0.32
N VAL A 114 -20.21 -4.94 0.92
CA VAL A 114 -19.27 -3.93 1.46
C VAL A 114 -18.43 -3.28 0.36
N TYR A 115 -18.18 -3.97 -0.76
CA TYR A 115 -17.52 -3.39 -1.94
C TYR A 115 -18.38 -2.30 -2.58
N GLU A 116 -19.66 -2.57 -2.82
CA GLU A 116 -20.60 -1.58 -3.36
C GLU A 116 -20.70 -0.33 -2.49
N GLU A 117 -20.76 -0.49 -1.17
CA GLU A 117 -20.87 0.63 -0.25
C GLU A 117 -19.52 1.33 -0.02
N GLY A 118 -18.49 0.57 0.31
CA GLY A 118 -17.20 1.12 0.76
C GLY A 118 -16.30 1.58 -0.37
N TYR A 119 -16.31 0.90 -1.52
CA TYR A 119 -15.43 1.21 -2.65
C TYR A 119 -16.15 2.01 -3.73
N VAL A 120 -17.26 1.48 -4.27
CA VAL A 120 -17.96 2.10 -5.41
C VAL A 120 -18.58 3.43 -5.00
N LYS A 121 -19.31 3.49 -3.88
CA LYS A 121 -20.02 4.69 -3.45
C LYS A 121 -19.15 5.65 -2.65
N LEU A 122 -18.27 5.16 -1.79
CA LEU A 122 -17.57 5.98 -0.81
C LEU A 122 -16.06 6.12 -1.07
N GLY A 123 -15.44 5.25 -1.87
CA GLY A 123 -13.98 5.19 -2.04
C GLY A 123 -13.33 6.43 -2.67
N HIS A 124 -14.10 7.26 -3.35
CA HIS A 124 -13.61 8.51 -3.97
C HIS A 124 -14.39 9.75 -3.54
N VAL A 125 -15.26 9.62 -2.52
CA VAL A 125 -16.06 10.73 -1.99
C VAL A 125 -15.30 11.39 -0.85
N PRO A 126 -14.97 12.67 -0.90
CA PRO A 126 -14.31 13.36 0.20
C PRO A 126 -15.25 13.50 1.39
N PHE A 127 -14.84 13.04 2.57
CA PHE A 127 -15.56 13.22 3.82
C PHE A 127 -15.13 14.55 4.47
N LEU A 128 -15.65 15.67 4.01
CA LEU A 128 -15.28 16.99 4.52
C LEU A 128 -16.09 17.44 5.73
N ASP A 129 -17.26 16.86 5.93
CA ASP A 129 -18.15 17.21 7.04
C ASP A 129 -18.72 15.97 7.74
N PHE A 130 -19.13 16.16 8.99
CA PHE A 130 -19.71 15.08 9.78
C PHE A 130 -21.09 14.61 9.27
N LYS A 131 -21.79 15.43 8.48
CA LYS A 131 -23.09 15.05 7.89
C LYS A 131 -22.89 13.95 6.84
N SER A 132 -21.78 13.99 6.09
CA SER A 132 -21.41 12.93 5.15
C SER A 132 -21.22 11.60 5.87
N MET A 133 -20.59 11.60 7.05
CA MET A 133 -20.44 10.43 7.90
C MET A 133 -21.79 9.93 8.43
N LEU A 134 -22.69 10.83 8.85
CA LEU A 134 -24.05 10.46 9.31
C LEU A 134 -24.87 9.81 8.18
N LYS A 135 -24.71 10.24 6.93
CA LYS A 135 -25.37 9.61 5.78
C LYS A 135 -24.86 8.20 5.51
N ALA A 136 -23.56 7.96 5.71
CA ALA A 136 -22.95 6.64 5.53
C ALA A 136 -23.23 5.69 6.73
N ALA A 137 -23.51 6.23 7.92
CA ALA A 137 -23.63 5.46 9.16
C ALA A 137 -24.66 4.32 9.10
N PRO A 138 -25.88 4.46 8.52
CA PRO A 138 -26.83 3.35 8.42
C PRO A 138 -26.29 2.17 7.59
N ALA A 139 -25.62 2.45 6.48
CA ALA A 139 -25.03 1.42 5.63
C ALA A 139 -23.85 0.71 6.34
N LEU A 140 -22.97 1.49 6.97
CA LEU A 140 -21.88 0.95 7.79
C LEU A 140 -22.40 0.08 8.96
N ALA A 141 -23.50 0.49 9.58
CA ALA A 141 -24.16 -0.28 10.63
C ALA A 141 -24.76 -1.59 10.08
N LYS A 142 -25.45 -1.54 8.95
CA LYS A 142 -25.98 -2.75 8.28
C LYS A 142 -24.87 -3.76 7.97
N GLN A 143 -23.70 -3.27 7.54
CA GLN A 143 -22.52 -4.10 7.23
C GLN A 143 -21.69 -4.47 8.48
N GLN A 144 -22.14 -4.11 9.68
CA GLN A 144 -21.42 -4.40 10.93
C GLN A 144 -19.96 -3.92 10.93
N ALA A 145 -19.72 -2.71 10.39
CA ALA A 145 -18.39 -2.15 10.20
C ALA A 145 -17.53 -2.01 11.47
N TRP A 146 -18.16 -2.14 12.66
CA TRP A 146 -17.48 -2.16 13.97
C TRP A 146 -16.77 -3.48 14.27
N ARG A 147 -17.13 -4.57 13.58
CA ARG A 147 -16.42 -5.85 13.70
C ARG A 147 -15.09 -5.79 13.00
N SER A 148 -14.13 -6.59 13.44
CA SER A 148 -12.90 -6.80 12.70
C SER A 148 -13.11 -7.75 11.52
N VAL A 149 -12.22 -7.65 10.50
CA VAL A 149 -12.25 -8.58 9.36
C VAL A 149 -12.14 -10.02 9.84
N TYR A 150 -11.20 -10.33 10.75
CA TYR A 150 -11.06 -11.68 11.28
C TYR A 150 -12.33 -12.17 11.99
N SER A 151 -12.95 -11.33 12.82
CA SER A 151 -14.22 -11.66 13.49
C SER A 151 -15.35 -11.89 12.49
N MET A 152 -15.39 -11.10 11.41
CA MET A 152 -16.41 -11.26 10.36
C MET A 152 -16.20 -12.57 9.60
N VAL A 153 -15.00 -12.83 9.11
CA VAL A 153 -14.64 -14.10 8.43
C VAL A 153 -14.97 -15.31 9.31
N SER A 154 -14.65 -15.23 10.61
CA SER A 154 -14.93 -16.33 11.57
C SER A 154 -16.41 -16.64 11.75
N SER A 155 -17.32 -15.76 11.33
CA SER A 155 -18.76 -16.05 11.34
C SER A 155 -19.25 -16.80 10.10
N TYR A 156 -18.39 -16.95 9.09
CA TYR A 156 -18.70 -17.64 7.85
C TYR A 156 -17.98 -18.98 7.71
N VAL A 157 -16.74 -19.08 8.18
CA VAL A 157 -15.90 -20.27 8.03
C VAL A 157 -15.34 -20.75 9.36
N GLU A 158 -15.15 -22.08 9.48
CA GLU A 158 -14.74 -22.73 10.73
C GLU A 158 -13.24 -23.06 10.76
N ASN A 159 -12.64 -23.39 9.61
CA ASN A 159 -11.22 -23.75 9.53
C ASN A 159 -10.33 -22.54 9.83
N GLU A 160 -9.39 -22.67 10.78
CA GLU A 160 -8.55 -21.58 11.23
C GLU A 160 -7.60 -21.07 10.13
N LYS A 161 -7.03 -21.97 9.33
CA LYS A 161 -6.16 -21.57 8.20
C LYS A 161 -6.94 -20.76 7.15
N LEU A 162 -8.20 -21.12 6.91
CA LEU A 162 -9.05 -20.36 6.01
C LEU A 162 -9.41 -18.99 6.60
N ARG A 163 -9.59 -18.88 7.94
CA ARG A 163 -9.76 -17.57 8.62
C ARG A 163 -8.52 -16.69 8.44
N GLU A 164 -7.34 -17.25 8.60
CA GLU A 164 -6.07 -16.56 8.35
C GLU A 164 -5.96 -16.14 6.88
N ALA A 165 -6.23 -17.06 5.94
CA ALA A 165 -6.20 -16.83 4.50
C ALA A 165 -7.19 -15.74 4.04
N LEU A 166 -8.36 -15.64 4.63
CA LEU A 166 -9.37 -14.65 4.27
C LEU A 166 -9.26 -13.32 5.03
N SER A 167 -8.37 -13.21 6.02
CA SER A 167 -8.19 -11.99 6.80
C SER A 167 -6.86 -11.28 6.59
N PHE A 168 -5.82 -11.95 6.06
CA PHE A 168 -4.48 -11.37 5.90
C PHE A 168 -4.44 -10.15 4.98
N HIS A 169 -5.38 -10.00 4.07
CA HIS A 169 -5.43 -8.90 3.09
C HIS A 169 -5.37 -7.51 3.74
N THR A 170 -5.84 -7.37 4.98
CA THR A 170 -5.73 -6.10 5.71
C THR A 170 -4.28 -5.70 5.98
N LEU A 171 -3.36 -6.67 6.09
CA LEU A 171 -1.93 -6.43 6.27
C LEU A 171 -1.32 -5.73 5.05
N LEU A 172 -1.85 -5.98 3.84
CA LEU A 172 -1.42 -5.33 2.60
C LEU A 172 -1.67 -3.81 2.58
N VAL A 173 -2.49 -3.32 3.51
CA VAL A 173 -2.80 -1.90 3.70
C VAL A 173 -2.43 -1.39 5.10
N GLY A 174 -1.63 -2.16 5.84
CA GLY A 174 -1.11 -1.80 7.16
C GLY A 174 -2.10 -1.97 8.32
N GLY A 175 -3.15 -2.77 8.13
CA GLY A 175 -4.19 -3.01 9.13
C GLY A 175 -4.04 -4.35 9.86
N ASN A 176 -4.25 -4.35 11.18
CA ASN A 176 -4.35 -5.58 11.96
C ASN A 176 -5.69 -6.27 11.69
N PRO A 177 -5.71 -7.52 11.16
CA PRO A 177 -6.97 -8.25 10.89
C PRO A 177 -7.91 -8.36 12.10
N MET A 178 -7.35 -8.35 13.31
CA MET A 178 -8.11 -8.44 14.57
C MET A 178 -8.76 -7.10 14.98
N LYS A 179 -8.38 -5.98 14.35
CA LYS A 179 -8.84 -4.62 14.71
C LYS A 179 -9.39 -3.83 13.52
N THR A 180 -8.90 -4.10 12.32
CA THR A 180 -9.33 -3.42 11.10
C THR A 180 -10.78 -3.74 10.80
N SER A 181 -11.56 -2.72 10.47
CA SER A 181 -12.99 -2.81 10.15
C SER A 181 -13.29 -3.88 9.10
N SER A 182 -14.37 -4.63 9.30
CA SER A 182 -14.85 -5.65 8.35
C SER A 182 -15.18 -5.11 6.96
N ILE A 183 -15.31 -3.80 6.78
CA ILE A 183 -15.46 -3.16 5.46
C ILE A 183 -14.29 -3.53 4.53
N TYR A 184 -13.09 -3.75 5.06
CA TYR A 184 -11.93 -4.16 4.27
C TYR A 184 -12.05 -5.57 3.65
N ALA A 185 -13.09 -6.34 4.01
CA ALA A 185 -13.45 -7.56 3.28
C ALA A 185 -13.85 -7.27 1.81
N LEU A 186 -14.11 -6.01 1.46
CA LEU A 186 -14.31 -5.55 0.08
C LEU A 186 -13.17 -5.98 -0.87
N ILE A 187 -11.96 -6.18 -0.35
CA ILE A 187 -10.79 -6.57 -1.15
C ILE A 187 -11.04 -7.91 -1.86
N HIS A 188 -11.75 -8.85 -1.24
CA HIS A 188 -12.05 -10.14 -1.86
C HIS A 188 -12.92 -10.00 -3.12
N LYS A 189 -13.90 -9.08 -3.09
CA LYS A 189 -14.72 -8.79 -4.29
C LYS A 189 -13.90 -8.07 -5.35
N LEU A 190 -13.06 -7.13 -4.92
CA LEU A 190 -12.17 -6.38 -5.80
C LEU A 190 -11.21 -7.32 -6.55
N GLU A 191 -10.59 -8.28 -5.85
CA GLU A 191 -9.69 -9.26 -6.46
C GLU A 191 -10.45 -10.29 -7.30
N LYS A 192 -11.64 -10.71 -6.86
CA LYS A 192 -12.45 -11.65 -7.62
C LYS A 192 -12.82 -11.09 -8.99
N ASP A 193 -13.26 -9.85 -9.06
CA ASP A 193 -13.72 -9.22 -10.29
C ASP A 193 -12.57 -8.64 -11.11
N GLY A 194 -11.65 -7.91 -10.45
CA GLY A 194 -10.55 -7.22 -11.10
C GLY A 194 -9.34 -8.11 -11.38
N GLY A 195 -9.18 -9.21 -10.65
CA GLY A 195 -7.96 -10.02 -10.67
C GLY A 195 -6.77 -9.35 -9.97
N VAL A 196 -5.64 -10.05 -9.98
CA VAL A 196 -4.34 -9.51 -9.54
C VAL A 196 -3.44 -9.39 -10.75
N TRP A 197 -2.82 -8.24 -10.89
CA TRP A 197 -2.02 -7.87 -12.06
C TRP A 197 -0.62 -7.44 -11.67
N TRP A 198 0.28 -7.55 -12.62
CA TRP A 198 1.66 -7.12 -12.59
C TRP A 198 1.95 -6.14 -13.73
N ALA A 199 2.68 -5.08 -13.47
CA ALA A 199 3.21 -4.23 -14.53
C ALA A 199 4.55 -4.81 -15.01
N LYS A 200 4.64 -5.23 -16.26
CA LYS A 200 5.84 -5.84 -16.83
C LYS A 200 7.06 -4.91 -16.69
N GLY A 201 8.14 -5.44 -16.17
CA GLY A 201 9.35 -4.70 -15.82
C GLY A 201 9.30 -4.03 -14.44
N GLY A 202 8.29 -4.35 -13.61
CA GLY A 202 8.14 -3.86 -12.24
C GLY A 202 7.17 -2.70 -12.08
N THR A 203 6.81 -2.42 -10.83
CA THR A 203 5.94 -1.29 -10.49
C THR A 203 6.54 0.04 -10.95
N ASN A 204 7.87 0.11 -11.06
CA ASN A 204 8.57 1.26 -11.63
C ASN A 204 8.12 1.58 -13.07
N ARG A 205 7.77 0.56 -13.88
CA ARG A 205 7.28 0.76 -15.25
C ARG A 205 5.89 1.39 -15.28
N LEU A 206 5.04 1.04 -14.32
CA LEU A 206 3.77 1.75 -14.14
C LEU A 206 4.01 3.22 -13.83
N ILE A 207 4.91 3.53 -12.89
CA ILE A 207 5.23 4.92 -12.53
C ILE A 207 5.87 5.67 -13.70
N ALA A 208 6.81 5.06 -14.40
CA ALA A 208 7.43 5.66 -15.58
C ALA A 208 6.40 5.96 -16.68
N GLY A 209 5.47 5.04 -16.93
CA GLY A 209 4.36 5.24 -17.88
C GLY A 209 3.42 6.38 -17.45
N MET A 210 3.10 6.48 -16.16
CA MET A 210 2.31 7.60 -15.61
C MET A 210 3.03 8.95 -15.81
N VAL A 211 4.34 9.02 -15.56
CA VAL A 211 5.15 10.22 -15.75
C VAL A 211 5.21 10.59 -17.24
N ALA A 212 5.53 9.63 -18.10
CA ALA A 212 5.60 9.86 -19.56
C ALA A 212 4.26 10.38 -20.11
N HIS A 213 3.13 9.82 -19.63
CA HIS A 213 1.82 10.31 -20.03
C HIS A 213 1.52 11.70 -19.47
N PHE A 214 1.86 11.95 -18.20
CA PHE A 214 1.66 13.26 -17.56
C PHE A 214 2.44 14.37 -18.27
N GLU A 215 3.70 14.14 -18.64
CA GLU A 215 4.52 15.08 -19.40
C GLU A 215 3.99 15.28 -20.83
N ARG A 216 3.53 14.20 -21.47
CA ARG A 216 2.93 14.24 -22.82
C ARG A 216 1.70 15.16 -22.88
N ILE A 217 0.92 15.23 -21.82
CA ILE A 217 -0.24 16.13 -21.71
C ILE A 217 0.11 17.52 -21.16
N GLY A 218 1.41 17.85 -21.04
CA GLY A 218 1.92 19.17 -20.66
C GLY A 218 2.23 19.37 -19.19
N GLY A 219 2.22 18.31 -18.38
CA GLY A 219 2.65 18.36 -16.97
C GLY A 219 4.17 18.48 -16.84
N THR A 220 4.63 18.93 -15.69
CA THR A 220 6.06 19.07 -15.38
C THR A 220 6.43 18.24 -14.15
N VAL A 221 7.54 17.50 -14.22
CA VAL A 221 8.11 16.76 -13.09
C VAL A 221 9.48 17.30 -12.75
N ARG A 222 9.70 17.68 -11.48
CA ARG A 222 10.97 18.13 -10.92
C ARG A 222 11.46 17.11 -9.92
N LEU A 223 12.57 16.43 -10.22
CA LEU A 223 13.14 15.36 -9.38
C LEU A 223 14.37 15.85 -8.61
N GLY A 224 14.72 15.18 -7.52
CA GLY A 224 15.94 15.41 -6.75
C GLY A 224 15.98 16.75 -6.02
N ASP A 225 14.81 17.36 -5.78
CA ASP A 225 14.74 18.68 -5.14
C ASP A 225 13.64 18.70 -4.06
N PRO A 226 13.95 18.22 -2.83
CA PRO A 226 12.98 18.13 -1.76
C PRO A 226 12.34 19.49 -1.43
N VAL A 227 11.01 19.52 -1.27
CA VAL A 227 10.34 20.71 -0.72
C VAL A 227 10.79 20.86 0.74
N ALA A 228 11.37 22.01 1.05
CA ALA A 228 11.82 22.37 2.40
C ALA A 228 10.72 23.07 3.20
N GLN A 229 9.92 23.89 2.54
CA GLN A 229 8.86 24.66 3.20
C GLN A 229 7.71 25.00 2.27
N VAL A 230 6.49 24.99 2.82
CA VAL A 230 5.28 25.57 2.25
C VAL A 230 4.98 26.87 3.00
N HIS A 231 5.07 28.00 2.31
CA HIS A 231 4.85 29.32 2.86
C HIS A 231 3.35 29.64 2.91
N THR A 232 2.91 30.29 3.99
CA THR A 232 1.50 30.66 4.20
C THR A 232 1.36 32.15 4.53
N LEU A 233 0.26 32.74 4.05
CA LEU A 233 -0.19 34.08 4.43
C LEU A 233 -1.67 34.02 4.82
N GLY A 234 -1.96 34.19 6.10
CA GLY A 234 -3.31 34.01 6.62
C GLY A 234 -3.77 32.55 6.46
N LYS A 235 -4.84 32.34 5.69
CA LYS A 235 -5.40 31.02 5.37
C LYS A 235 -4.97 30.49 4.01
N GLN A 236 -4.07 31.18 3.32
CA GLN A 236 -3.61 30.78 2.00
C GLN A 236 -2.20 30.22 2.05
N VAL A 237 -1.96 29.11 1.34
CA VAL A 237 -0.60 28.77 0.93
C VAL A 237 -0.24 29.63 -0.27
N THR A 238 1.00 30.14 -0.31
CA THR A 238 1.41 31.13 -1.31
C THR A 238 2.52 30.65 -2.21
N GLU A 239 3.44 29.85 -1.66
CA GLU A 239 4.70 29.50 -2.33
C GLU A 239 5.24 28.20 -1.73
N ILE A 240 5.92 27.41 -2.53
CA ILE A 240 6.83 26.38 -2.05
C ILE A 240 8.28 26.82 -2.21
N GLU A 241 9.12 26.36 -1.28
CA GLU A 241 10.57 26.51 -1.32
C GLU A 241 11.21 25.12 -1.21
N THR A 242 12.15 24.82 -2.10
CA THR A 242 12.88 23.57 -2.08
C THR A 242 14.25 23.73 -1.40
N GLN A 243 14.93 22.61 -1.11
CA GLN A 243 16.27 22.63 -0.52
C GLN A 243 17.32 23.26 -1.42
N SER A 244 17.14 23.24 -2.74
CA SER A 244 18.01 23.95 -3.69
C SER A 244 17.82 25.46 -3.68
N GLY A 245 16.81 25.97 -2.95
CA GLY A 245 16.44 27.39 -2.94
C GLY A 245 15.50 27.79 -4.07
N TRP A 246 15.02 26.84 -4.89
CA TRP A 246 13.99 27.15 -5.89
C TRP A 246 12.69 27.51 -5.19
N ARG A 247 12.05 28.59 -5.65
CA ARG A 247 10.77 29.08 -5.13
C ARG A 247 9.76 29.29 -6.24
N GLN A 248 8.54 28.86 -6.01
CA GLN A 248 7.45 29.00 -6.97
C GLN A 248 6.13 29.25 -6.25
N ARG A 249 5.38 30.22 -6.77
CA ARG A 249 3.99 30.47 -6.36
C ARG A 249 3.05 29.55 -7.13
N PHE A 250 2.01 29.07 -6.40
CA PHE A 250 0.97 28.23 -6.96
C PHE A 250 -0.38 28.69 -6.41
N ASP A 251 -1.43 28.54 -7.21
CA ASP A 251 -2.81 28.83 -6.80
C ASP A 251 -3.30 27.80 -5.77
N ALA A 252 -2.85 26.56 -5.87
CA ALA A 252 -3.15 25.49 -4.93
C ALA A 252 -1.97 24.49 -4.81
N ILE A 253 -1.86 23.84 -3.65
CA ILE A 253 -0.83 22.84 -3.36
C ILE A 253 -1.50 21.58 -2.80
N ALA A 254 -1.21 20.43 -3.42
CA ALA A 254 -1.57 19.11 -2.93
C ALA A 254 -0.31 18.36 -2.44
N SER A 255 -0.27 18.00 -1.16
CA SER A 255 0.84 17.25 -0.56
C SER A 255 0.56 15.75 -0.61
N ASN A 256 1.46 15.00 -1.25
CA ASN A 256 1.52 13.52 -1.19
C ASN A 256 2.63 13.02 -0.24
N ALA A 257 3.33 13.91 0.43
CA ALA A 257 4.29 13.55 1.48
C ALA A 257 3.58 12.86 2.67
N ASP A 258 4.35 12.21 3.54
CA ASP A 258 3.78 11.68 4.79
C ASP A 258 2.97 12.77 5.51
N ILE A 259 1.79 12.41 6.02
CA ILE A 259 0.86 13.39 6.59
C ILE A 259 1.47 14.13 7.79
N MET A 260 2.27 13.45 8.62
CA MET A 260 2.97 14.10 9.72
C MET A 260 4.04 15.05 9.19
N HIS A 261 4.83 14.64 8.21
CA HIS A 261 5.85 15.47 7.57
C HIS A 261 5.23 16.72 6.92
N SER A 262 4.09 16.58 6.25
CA SER A 262 3.39 17.71 5.63
C SER A 262 3.07 18.82 6.62
N TYR A 263 2.59 18.48 7.83
CA TYR A 263 2.21 19.49 8.83
C TYR A 263 3.34 19.87 9.77
N LYS A 264 4.14 18.89 10.24
CA LYS A 264 5.19 19.14 11.22
C LYS A 264 6.36 19.89 10.61
N ASP A 265 6.75 19.53 9.39
CA ASP A 265 7.97 19.99 8.75
C ASP A 265 7.67 21.01 7.63
N LEU A 266 6.89 20.64 6.61
CA LEU A 266 6.62 21.52 5.47
C LEU A 266 5.80 22.77 5.87
N LEU A 267 4.84 22.63 6.77
CA LEU A 267 4.02 23.74 7.32
C LEU A 267 4.49 24.21 8.70
N ALA A 268 5.74 23.95 9.12
CA ALA A 268 6.29 24.31 10.44
C ALA A 268 6.19 25.80 10.74
N GLY A 269 6.25 26.67 9.74
CA GLY A 269 6.11 28.12 9.87
C GLY A 269 4.70 28.59 10.23
N SER A 270 3.67 27.74 10.04
CA SER A 270 2.27 28.08 10.23
C SER A 270 1.73 27.59 11.58
N LYS A 271 0.72 28.32 12.13
CA LYS A 271 -0.01 27.84 13.31
C LYS A 271 -0.75 26.54 13.02
N ARG A 272 -1.37 26.41 11.81
CA ARG A 272 -2.07 25.22 11.37
C ARG A 272 -1.16 23.99 11.38
N GLY A 273 0.06 24.11 10.85
CA GLY A 273 1.04 23.01 10.84
C GLY A 273 1.31 22.48 12.24
N LYS A 274 1.62 23.38 13.17
CA LYS A 274 1.91 23.01 14.58
C LYS A 274 0.73 22.36 15.28
N ASP A 275 -0.46 22.94 15.16
CA ASP A 275 -1.67 22.47 15.85
C ASP A 275 -2.09 21.08 15.30
N TYR A 276 -2.05 20.88 13.98
CA TYR A 276 -2.46 19.62 13.40
C TYR A 276 -1.43 18.51 13.61
N ALA A 277 -0.14 18.81 13.53
CA ALA A 277 0.92 17.85 13.88
C ALA A 277 0.77 17.34 15.33
N LYS A 278 0.41 18.23 16.28
CA LYS A 278 0.08 17.84 17.66
C LYS A 278 -1.17 16.94 17.73
N SER A 279 -2.15 17.14 16.86
CA SER A 279 -3.31 16.24 16.77
C SER A 279 -2.91 14.88 16.21
N LEU A 280 -2.12 14.86 15.14
CA LEU A 280 -1.64 13.64 14.49
C LEU A 280 -0.75 12.78 15.40
N SER A 281 0.02 13.41 16.31
CA SER A 281 0.86 12.66 17.27
C SER A 281 0.08 11.79 18.26
N ARG A 282 -1.25 11.96 18.34
CA ARG A 282 -2.17 11.14 19.15
C ARG A 282 -2.84 10.02 18.36
N LYS A 283 -2.61 9.98 17.06
CA LYS A 283 -3.16 8.96 16.17
C LYS A 283 -2.25 7.72 16.16
N SER A 284 -2.84 6.57 15.84
CA SER A 284 -2.09 5.34 15.62
C SER A 284 -1.56 5.30 14.20
N PHE A 285 -0.27 5.06 14.06
CA PHE A 285 0.38 4.84 12.76
C PHE A 285 0.53 3.35 12.51
N SER A 286 0.51 2.98 11.24
CA SER A 286 0.67 1.60 10.81
C SER A 286 2.03 1.03 11.24
N PRO A 287 2.17 -0.29 11.30
CA PRO A 287 3.49 -0.91 11.43
C PRO A 287 4.43 -0.46 10.30
N SER A 288 5.69 -0.72 10.52
CA SER A 288 6.72 -0.67 9.51
C SER A 288 6.89 -2.05 8.84
N LEU A 289 7.83 -2.11 7.93
CA LEU A 289 8.25 -3.33 7.24
C LEU A 289 9.76 -3.47 7.34
N PHE A 290 10.22 -4.72 7.33
CA PHE A 290 11.60 -5.07 7.04
C PHE A 290 11.60 -5.91 5.77
N VAL A 291 12.32 -5.47 4.75
CA VAL A 291 12.31 -6.09 3.43
C VAL A 291 13.71 -6.50 3.04
N VAL A 292 13.92 -7.77 2.75
CA VAL A 292 15.17 -8.30 2.21
C VAL A 292 15.00 -8.49 0.71
N HIS A 293 15.78 -7.76 -0.06
CA HIS A 293 15.87 -7.91 -1.52
C HIS A 293 17.06 -8.78 -1.85
N PHE A 294 16.89 -9.77 -2.73
CA PHE A 294 17.98 -10.64 -3.12
C PHE A 294 17.82 -11.20 -4.53
N GLY A 295 18.94 -11.26 -5.25
CA GLY A 295 19.09 -11.94 -6.53
C GLY A 295 19.87 -13.24 -6.32
N ILE A 296 19.40 -14.35 -6.90
CA ILE A 296 19.99 -15.66 -6.72
C ILE A 296 20.18 -16.41 -8.04
N GLU A 297 21.17 -17.28 -8.10
CA GLU A 297 21.33 -18.26 -9.19
C GLU A 297 20.21 -19.30 -9.18
N GLY A 298 19.75 -19.65 -10.38
CA GLY A 298 18.74 -20.69 -10.58
C GLY A 298 17.35 -20.15 -10.86
N SER A 299 16.50 -21.07 -11.31
CA SER A 299 15.07 -20.82 -11.60
C SER A 299 14.20 -21.63 -10.64
N TRP A 300 13.15 -21.02 -10.14
CA TRP A 300 12.30 -21.54 -9.07
C TRP A 300 10.81 -21.55 -9.46
N PRO A 301 10.42 -22.29 -10.53
CA PRO A 301 9.05 -22.26 -11.05
C PRO A 301 7.98 -22.79 -10.07
N GLY A 302 8.40 -23.52 -9.03
CA GLY A 302 7.52 -23.99 -7.95
C GLY A 302 7.12 -22.90 -6.95
N ILE A 303 7.81 -21.73 -6.97
CA ILE A 303 7.48 -20.57 -6.13
C ILE A 303 6.70 -19.60 -7.00
N PRO A 304 5.40 -19.32 -6.71
CA PRO A 304 4.60 -18.42 -7.51
C PRO A 304 5.04 -16.97 -7.33
N HIS A 305 4.47 -16.07 -8.15
CA HIS A 305 4.76 -14.63 -8.15
C HIS A 305 4.57 -13.99 -6.76
N HIS A 306 3.48 -14.34 -6.07
CA HIS A 306 3.21 -13.91 -4.70
C HIS A 306 3.01 -15.12 -3.79
N MET A 307 3.73 -15.18 -2.68
CA MET A 307 3.60 -16.23 -1.70
C MET A 307 3.59 -15.67 -0.28
N ILE A 308 2.67 -16.15 0.54
CA ILE A 308 2.61 -15.83 1.97
C ILE A 308 3.03 -17.07 2.75
N LEU A 309 4.11 -16.96 3.48
CA LEU A 309 4.57 -17.98 4.41
C LEU A 309 4.12 -17.60 5.81
N PHE A 310 3.07 -18.21 6.31
CA PHE A 310 2.64 -17.96 7.68
C PHE A 310 3.64 -18.50 8.68
N GLY A 311 3.86 -17.74 9.76
CA GLY A 311 4.54 -18.19 10.96
C GLY A 311 3.62 -19.06 11.84
N PRO A 312 4.15 -19.67 12.90
CA PRO A 312 3.39 -20.58 13.77
C PRO A 312 2.36 -19.87 14.68
N ARG A 313 2.52 -18.56 14.92
CA ARG A 313 1.71 -17.80 15.89
C ARG A 313 1.02 -16.60 15.22
N TYR A 314 0.07 -16.83 14.31
CA TYR A 314 -0.56 -15.72 13.55
C TYR A 314 -1.07 -14.57 14.44
N LYS A 315 -1.90 -14.87 15.43
CA LYS A 315 -2.48 -13.86 16.36
C LYS A 315 -1.42 -13.25 17.26
N GLY A 316 -0.58 -14.08 17.89
CA GLY A 316 0.47 -13.63 18.78
C GLY A 316 1.52 -12.78 18.08
N LEU A 317 1.87 -13.11 16.82
CA LEU A 317 2.74 -12.28 16.00
C LEU A 317 2.14 -10.89 15.76
N LEU A 318 0.85 -10.81 15.47
CA LEU A 318 0.16 -9.53 15.28
C LEU A 318 0.09 -8.71 16.57
N GLU A 319 -0.11 -9.34 17.73
CA GLU A 319 -0.04 -8.69 19.05
C GLU A 319 1.37 -8.14 19.32
N ASP A 320 2.41 -8.91 19.03
CA ASP A 320 3.82 -8.46 19.17
C ASP A 320 4.10 -7.21 18.32
N ILE A 321 3.62 -7.16 17.07
CA ILE A 321 3.86 -6.05 16.15
C ILE A 321 2.99 -4.83 16.47
N TYR A 322 1.68 -5.03 16.65
CA TYR A 322 0.73 -3.91 16.74
C TYR A 322 0.55 -3.38 18.16
N ASP A 323 0.72 -4.21 19.19
CA ASP A 323 0.42 -3.86 20.57
C ASP A 323 1.66 -3.76 21.45
N HIS A 324 2.52 -4.77 21.42
CA HIS A 324 3.66 -4.87 22.34
C HIS A 324 4.90 -4.15 21.84
N GLY A 325 5.06 -3.96 20.52
CA GLY A 325 6.27 -3.36 19.94
C GLY A 325 7.51 -4.23 20.15
N VAL A 326 7.36 -5.52 20.03
CA VAL A 326 8.44 -6.50 20.18
C VAL A 326 8.91 -6.98 18.80
N LEU A 327 10.21 -7.21 18.63
CA LEU A 327 10.73 -7.92 17.46
C LEU A 327 10.60 -9.42 17.75
N PRO A 328 9.67 -10.13 17.10
CA PRO A 328 9.40 -11.52 17.42
C PRO A 328 10.51 -12.45 16.93
N GLU A 329 10.61 -13.63 17.54
CA GLU A 329 11.51 -14.69 17.09
C GLU A 329 10.99 -15.40 15.85
N ASP A 330 9.68 -15.56 15.73
CA ASP A 330 8.97 -16.07 14.56
C ASP A 330 8.34 -14.94 13.76
N PHE A 331 8.14 -15.15 12.47
CA PHE A 331 7.54 -14.16 11.59
C PHE A 331 6.80 -14.83 10.42
N SER A 332 5.85 -14.09 9.85
CA SER A 332 5.26 -14.42 8.55
C SER A 332 6.00 -13.63 7.47
N ILE A 333 6.20 -14.25 6.31
CA ILE A 333 6.91 -13.64 5.19
C ILE A 333 5.96 -13.47 4.01
N TYR A 334 5.88 -12.28 3.45
CA TYR A 334 5.41 -12.11 2.09
C TYR A 334 6.61 -12.19 1.15
N LEU A 335 6.62 -13.20 0.30
CA LEU A 335 7.66 -13.43 -0.71
C LEU A 335 7.14 -13.03 -2.09
N HIS A 336 7.84 -12.12 -2.73
CA HIS A 336 7.60 -11.67 -4.09
C HIS A 336 8.65 -12.23 -5.02
N HIS A 337 8.23 -12.89 -6.09
CA HIS A 337 9.08 -13.55 -7.06
C HIS A 337 8.67 -13.11 -8.49
N PRO A 338 9.00 -11.88 -8.91
CA PRO A 338 8.55 -11.36 -10.19
C PRO A 338 9.16 -12.08 -11.38
N SER A 339 10.40 -12.57 -11.27
CA SER A 339 11.10 -13.24 -12.38
C SER A 339 10.47 -14.56 -12.81
N VAL A 340 9.55 -15.17 -12.04
CA VAL A 340 8.79 -16.34 -12.47
C VAL A 340 7.77 -16.00 -13.57
N SER A 341 7.35 -14.75 -13.66
CA SER A 341 6.36 -14.26 -14.63
C SER A 341 6.94 -13.27 -15.63
N ASP A 342 8.11 -12.69 -15.33
CA ASP A 342 8.72 -11.59 -16.08
C ASP A 342 10.24 -11.71 -16.08
N ASP A 343 10.79 -12.28 -17.14
CA ASP A 343 12.22 -12.53 -17.31
C ASP A 343 13.07 -11.26 -17.29
N SER A 344 12.48 -10.08 -17.49
CA SER A 344 13.21 -8.82 -17.48
C SER A 344 13.67 -8.38 -16.09
N MET A 345 13.21 -9.03 -15.03
CA MET A 345 13.51 -8.68 -13.65
C MET A 345 14.84 -9.26 -13.14
N ALA A 346 15.42 -10.23 -13.84
CA ALA A 346 16.67 -10.88 -13.44
C ALA A 346 17.54 -11.20 -14.65
N PRO A 347 18.87 -11.39 -14.49
CA PRO A 347 19.72 -11.97 -15.53
C PRO A 347 19.30 -13.39 -15.91
N GLU A 348 19.64 -13.81 -17.12
CA GLU A 348 19.34 -15.17 -17.62
C GLU A 348 19.84 -16.26 -16.64
N GLY A 349 18.98 -17.23 -16.34
CA GLY A 349 19.26 -18.32 -15.42
C GLY A 349 19.25 -17.93 -13.93
N MET A 350 18.80 -16.73 -13.60
CA MET A 350 18.73 -16.21 -12.23
C MET A 350 17.31 -15.82 -11.85
N SER A 351 17.09 -15.56 -10.57
CA SER A 351 15.78 -15.15 -10.03
C SER A 351 15.90 -13.96 -9.10
N THR A 352 14.93 -13.05 -9.19
CA THR A 352 14.77 -11.88 -8.30
C THR A 352 13.69 -12.16 -7.27
N PHE A 353 13.99 -11.81 -6.02
CA PHE A 353 13.05 -11.91 -4.90
C PHE A 353 13.10 -10.68 -4.00
N TYR A 354 11.99 -10.42 -3.33
CA TYR A 354 12.05 -9.79 -2.02
C TYR A 354 11.23 -10.57 -1.00
N ALA A 355 11.72 -10.59 0.24
CA ALA A 355 11.06 -11.17 1.40
C ALA A 355 10.72 -10.04 2.38
N LEU A 356 9.42 -9.82 2.62
CA LEU A 356 8.92 -8.77 3.47
C LEU A 356 8.35 -9.37 4.75
N VAL A 357 8.77 -8.85 5.90
CA VAL A 357 8.17 -9.14 7.20
C VAL A 357 7.65 -7.86 7.85
N PRO A 358 6.41 -7.84 8.36
CA PRO A 358 5.92 -6.71 9.13
C PRO A 358 6.65 -6.61 10.48
N VAL A 359 7.02 -5.40 10.87
CA VAL A 359 7.64 -5.11 12.17
C VAL A 359 7.00 -3.87 12.79
N ALA A 360 7.04 -3.73 14.11
CA ALA A 360 6.55 -2.52 14.75
C ALA A 360 7.34 -1.28 14.27
N HIS A 361 6.66 -0.13 14.14
CA HIS A 361 7.32 1.12 13.79
C HIS A 361 8.23 1.63 14.93
N MET A 362 9.20 2.49 14.62
CA MET A 362 10.23 2.94 15.55
C MET A 362 9.70 3.68 16.81
N GLY A 363 8.45 4.13 16.79
CA GLY A 363 7.81 4.71 17.99
C GLY A 363 7.38 3.66 19.02
N LYS A 364 7.31 2.38 18.65
CA LYS A 364 6.99 1.24 19.52
C LYS A 364 8.19 0.32 19.73
N LEU A 365 9.02 0.13 18.73
CA LEU A 365 10.17 -0.77 18.74
C LEU A 365 11.46 0.04 18.69
N ALA A 366 12.12 0.16 19.82
CA ALA A 366 13.41 0.84 19.97
C ALA A 366 14.55 -0.17 19.71
N VAL A 367 14.90 -0.37 18.44
CA VAL A 367 15.96 -1.27 17.99
C VAL A 367 16.95 -0.46 17.16
N ASP A 368 18.24 -0.74 17.33
CA ASP A 368 19.27 -0.27 16.41
C ASP A 368 19.22 -1.12 15.14
N TRP A 369 18.71 -0.53 14.06
CA TRP A 369 18.58 -1.21 12.78
C TRP A 369 19.91 -1.38 12.03
N GLU A 370 20.99 -0.70 12.43
CA GLU A 370 22.32 -0.96 11.90
C GLU A 370 22.88 -2.29 12.39
N GLU A 371 22.64 -2.58 13.68
CA GLU A 371 23.06 -3.85 14.29
C GLU A 371 22.06 -4.98 14.01
N MET A 372 20.77 -4.72 14.15
CA MET A 372 19.74 -5.75 14.04
C MET A 372 19.37 -6.09 12.59
N GLY A 373 19.51 -5.15 11.66
CA GLY A 373 19.18 -5.36 10.25
C GLY A 373 19.87 -6.59 9.65
N PRO A 374 21.21 -6.70 9.71
CA PRO A 374 21.92 -7.89 9.24
C PRO A 374 21.50 -9.19 9.93
N VAL A 375 21.17 -9.14 11.22
CA VAL A 375 20.72 -10.32 11.99
C VAL A 375 19.35 -10.78 11.50
N LEU A 376 18.39 -9.84 11.31
CA LEU A 376 17.05 -10.19 10.84
C LEU A 376 17.08 -10.63 9.37
N GLU A 377 17.91 -10.01 8.53
CA GLU A 377 18.15 -10.45 7.15
C GLU A 377 18.58 -11.90 7.11
N GLN A 378 19.58 -12.27 7.91
CA GLN A 378 20.08 -13.64 8.00
C GLN A 378 18.99 -14.62 8.43
N ARG A 379 18.21 -14.30 9.46
CA ARG A 379 17.11 -15.14 9.96
C ARG A 379 16.03 -15.35 8.90
N ILE A 380 15.69 -14.34 8.11
CA ILE A 380 14.70 -14.44 7.03
C ILE A 380 15.24 -15.36 5.93
N LEU A 381 16.50 -15.21 5.54
CA LEU A 381 17.12 -16.07 4.53
C LEU A 381 17.25 -17.51 5.02
N ASP A 382 17.57 -17.74 6.30
CA ASP A 382 17.60 -19.08 6.90
C ASP A 382 16.21 -19.75 6.85
N GLU A 383 15.15 -19.00 7.15
CA GLU A 383 13.77 -19.53 7.08
C GLU A 383 13.36 -19.85 5.64
N LEU A 384 13.73 -19.01 4.66
CA LEU A 384 13.51 -19.31 3.24
C LEU A 384 14.32 -20.52 2.78
N GLY A 385 15.57 -20.65 3.25
CA GLY A 385 16.42 -21.81 2.98
C GLY A 385 15.80 -23.10 3.50
N ARG A 386 15.25 -23.05 4.70
CA ARG A 386 14.60 -24.20 5.35
C ARG A 386 13.30 -24.62 4.67
N ARG A 387 12.49 -23.66 4.17
CA ARG A 387 11.14 -23.92 3.65
C ARG A 387 11.06 -24.09 2.15
N LEU A 388 11.85 -23.34 1.37
CA LEU A 388 11.63 -23.18 -0.07
C LEU A 388 12.89 -23.36 -0.92
N ILE A 389 14.01 -22.77 -0.53
CA ILE A 389 15.20 -22.62 -1.38
C ILE A 389 16.41 -23.24 -0.65
N PRO A 390 16.60 -24.56 -0.73
CA PRO A 390 17.78 -25.19 -0.14
C PRO A 390 19.07 -24.51 -0.64
N ASP A 391 20.06 -24.39 0.23
CA ASP A 391 21.37 -23.78 -0.07
C ASP A 391 21.29 -22.30 -0.52
N ILE A 392 20.24 -21.56 -0.10
CA ILE A 392 19.99 -20.16 -0.52
C ILE A 392 21.25 -19.29 -0.39
N HIS A 393 22.00 -19.44 0.72
CA HIS A 393 23.18 -18.60 0.98
C HIS A 393 24.29 -18.78 -0.04
N SER A 394 24.46 -19.98 -0.59
CA SER A 394 25.48 -20.26 -1.62
C SER A 394 25.08 -19.79 -3.01
N ARG A 395 23.79 -19.45 -3.21
CA ARG A 395 23.23 -19.02 -4.50
C ARG A 395 23.04 -17.52 -4.60
N ILE A 396 23.12 -16.77 -3.48
CA ILE A 396 22.94 -15.32 -3.47
C ILE A 396 24.05 -14.66 -4.26
N VAL A 397 23.66 -13.89 -5.29
CA VAL A 397 24.54 -13.04 -6.10
C VAL A 397 24.60 -11.63 -5.50
N THR A 398 23.45 -11.08 -5.13
CA THR A 398 23.35 -9.76 -4.51
C THR A 398 22.21 -9.74 -3.51
N LYS A 399 22.35 -8.96 -2.43
CA LYS A 399 21.30 -8.74 -1.44
C LYS A 399 21.47 -7.41 -0.72
N PHE A 400 20.38 -6.91 -0.21
CA PHE A 400 20.31 -5.79 0.72
C PHE A 400 18.98 -5.80 1.44
N HIS A 401 18.87 -5.07 2.54
CA HIS A 401 17.61 -4.88 3.24
C HIS A 401 17.18 -3.42 3.30
N TYR A 402 15.89 -3.22 3.52
CA TYR A 402 15.24 -1.92 3.73
C TYR A 402 14.46 -2.00 5.04
N ALA A 403 14.88 -1.23 6.04
CA ALA A 403 14.42 -1.30 7.42
C ALA A 403 13.52 -0.09 7.78
N PRO A 404 12.85 -0.07 8.93
CA PRO A 404 12.05 1.07 9.38
C PRO A 404 12.76 2.43 9.34
N ARG A 405 14.06 2.47 9.63
CA ARG A 405 14.86 3.69 9.53
C ARG A 405 14.95 4.23 8.11
N ASP A 406 14.98 3.34 7.12
CA ASP A 406 15.09 3.73 5.71
C ASP A 406 13.77 4.30 5.20
N PHE A 407 12.62 3.76 5.66
CA PHE A 407 11.32 4.39 5.42
C PHE A 407 11.25 5.81 6.01
N ALA A 408 11.82 6.03 7.20
CA ALA A 408 11.87 7.35 7.81
C ALA A 408 12.82 8.30 7.06
N ALA A 409 14.00 7.83 6.64
CA ALA A 409 15.01 8.64 5.97
C ALA A 409 14.62 9.00 4.53
N ASP A 410 14.24 7.99 3.72
CA ASP A 410 14.00 8.17 2.29
C ASP A 410 12.61 8.73 1.97
N LEU A 411 11.62 8.44 2.80
CA LEU A 411 10.22 8.77 2.55
C LEU A 411 9.64 9.78 3.55
N ASN A 412 10.45 10.26 4.50
CA ASN A 412 10.00 11.09 5.62
C ASN A 412 8.83 10.45 6.39
N ALA A 413 8.72 9.11 6.35
CA ALA A 413 7.63 8.38 6.97
C ALA A 413 7.70 8.51 8.50
N HIS A 414 6.63 9.00 9.11
CA HIS A 414 6.60 9.18 10.56
C HIS A 414 6.84 7.87 11.31
N MET A 415 7.87 7.85 12.17
CA MET A 415 8.34 6.64 12.88
C MET A 415 8.70 5.46 11.96
N GLY A 416 8.96 5.70 10.68
CA GLY A 416 9.19 4.66 9.70
C GLY A 416 7.95 3.84 9.33
N SER A 417 6.72 4.35 9.57
CA SER A 417 5.48 3.64 9.23
C SER A 417 5.34 3.41 7.73
N ALA A 418 5.01 2.18 7.31
CA ALA A 418 4.98 1.85 5.89
C ALA A 418 3.69 2.32 5.18
N PHE A 419 2.57 2.48 5.89
CA PHE A 419 1.24 2.75 5.32
C PHE A 419 0.57 4.02 5.87
N SER A 420 1.33 4.91 6.56
CA SER A 420 0.81 6.10 7.23
C SER A 420 -0.13 5.72 8.41
N LEU A 421 -1.33 6.33 8.52
CA LEU A 421 -2.26 6.06 9.62
C LEU A 421 -2.82 4.62 9.54
N GLU A 422 -2.93 3.96 10.69
CA GLU A 422 -3.53 2.63 10.81
C GLU A 422 -5.02 2.67 10.38
N PRO A 423 -5.50 1.69 9.57
CA PRO A 423 -6.86 1.70 9.03
C PRO A 423 -7.90 1.12 10.01
N VAL A 424 -7.94 1.65 11.23
CA VAL A 424 -8.99 1.35 12.20
C VAL A 424 -10.21 2.24 11.97
N LEU A 425 -11.40 1.78 12.39
CA LEU A 425 -12.67 2.49 12.15
C LEU A 425 -12.63 3.96 12.61
N THR A 426 -12.03 4.21 13.78
CA THR A 426 -11.89 5.55 14.36
C THR A 426 -10.85 6.45 13.67
N GLN A 427 -10.19 5.95 12.63
CA GLN A 427 -9.21 6.64 11.77
C GLN A 427 -9.50 6.43 10.29
N SER A 428 -10.73 6.05 9.92
CA SER A 428 -11.17 5.84 8.54
C SER A 428 -12.27 6.84 8.16
N ALA A 429 -12.52 7.01 6.87
CA ALA A 429 -13.51 7.95 6.33
C ALA A 429 -13.31 9.38 6.91
N TRP A 430 -14.33 9.99 7.48
CA TRP A 430 -14.25 11.34 8.07
C TRP A 430 -13.20 11.48 9.20
N PHE A 431 -12.88 10.41 9.92
CA PHE A 431 -11.87 10.45 11.00
C PHE A 431 -10.42 10.39 10.50
N ARG A 432 -10.22 10.14 9.21
CA ARG A 432 -8.90 10.19 8.56
C ARG A 432 -8.55 11.62 8.16
N GLY A 433 -7.32 11.88 7.75
CA GLY A 433 -6.94 13.19 7.19
C GLY A 433 -7.86 13.57 6.02
N HIS A 434 -8.43 14.79 6.05
CA HIS A 434 -9.30 15.28 4.98
C HIS A 434 -8.49 15.57 3.71
N ASN A 435 -9.09 15.36 2.55
CA ASN A 435 -8.44 15.64 1.26
C ASN A 435 -8.24 17.15 1.02
N ARG A 436 -9.08 18.02 1.61
CA ARG A 436 -8.87 19.47 1.70
C ARG A 436 -8.60 19.84 3.16
N ASP A 437 -7.62 20.72 3.40
CA ASP A 437 -7.34 21.20 4.76
C ASP A 437 -8.51 22.00 5.32
N ASP A 438 -8.79 21.85 6.63
CA ASP A 438 -9.93 22.50 7.27
C ASP A 438 -9.73 24.01 7.54
N VAL A 439 -8.51 24.53 7.39
CA VAL A 439 -8.11 25.90 7.77
C VAL A 439 -7.43 26.62 6.62
N LEU A 440 -6.60 25.93 5.85
CA LEU A 440 -5.91 26.48 4.69
C LEU A 440 -6.76 26.23 3.45
N ASP A 441 -7.24 27.30 2.82
CA ASP A 441 -8.26 27.23 1.77
C ASP A 441 -7.78 26.54 0.48
N ASN A 442 -6.47 26.58 0.20
CA ASN A 442 -5.87 26.06 -1.02
C ASN A 442 -4.75 25.02 -0.77
N PHE A 443 -4.81 24.36 0.38
CA PHE A 443 -3.93 23.24 0.72
C PHE A 443 -4.70 21.93 0.78
N TYR A 444 -4.20 20.92 0.08
CA TYR A 444 -4.84 19.62 -0.07
C TYR A 444 -3.90 18.50 0.30
N LEU A 445 -4.46 17.36 0.68
CA LEU A 445 -3.74 16.12 0.95
C LEU A 445 -4.17 15.05 -0.04
N VAL A 446 -3.23 14.19 -0.43
CA VAL A 446 -3.47 13.07 -1.32
C VAL A 446 -2.62 11.86 -0.89
N GLY A 447 -3.09 10.65 -1.17
CA GLY A 447 -2.35 9.43 -0.89
C GLY A 447 -2.75 8.71 0.40
N ALA A 448 -1.84 7.88 0.95
CA ALA A 448 -2.14 6.95 2.03
C ALA A 448 -2.57 7.61 3.36
N GLY A 449 -2.13 8.84 3.61
CA GLY A 449 -2.45 9.58 4.85
C GLY A 449 -3.87 10.13 4.93
N THR A 450 -4.61 10.17 3.81
CA THR A 450 -5.97 10.70 3.71
C THR A 450 -6.95 9.64 3.19
N HIS A 451 -8.24 9.97 3.11
CA HIS A 451 -9.27 9.06 2.60
C HIS A 451 -9.04 8.74 1.11
N PRO A 452 -9.28 7.49 0.68
CA PRO A 452 -9.71 6.29 1.44
C PRO A 452 -8.58 5.59 2.21
N GLY A 453 -7.32 5.77 1.86
CA GLY A 453 -6.20 5.19 2.58
C GLY A 453 -5.12 4.57 1.68
N ALA A 454 -4.36 3.60 2.22
CA ALA A 454 -3.27 2.92 1.55
C ALA A 454 -3.74 1.88 0.51
N GLY A 455 -2.80 1.40 -0.32
CA GLY A 455 -3.02 0.49 -1.45
C GLY A 455 -3.17 1.26 -2.77
N ILE A 456 -2.83 0.62 -3.90
CA ILE A 456 -2.88 1.27 -5.23
C ILE A 456 -4.27 1.86 -5.52
N PRO A 457 -5.38 1.09 -5.42
CA PRO A 457 -6.71 1.64 -5.63
C PRO A 457 -7.06 2.77 -4.63
N GLY A 458 -6.62 2.63 -3.38
CA GLY A 458 -6.84 3.64 -2.34
C GLY A 458 -6.17 4.97 -2.66
N VAL A 459 -4.90 4.97 -3.04
CA VAL A 459 -4.17 6.22 -3.34
C VAL A 459 -4.66 6.86 -4.65
N VAL A 460 -5.08 6.06 -5.64
CA VAL A 460 -5.68 6.57 -6.88
C VAL A 460 -7.07 7.15 -6.61
N GLY A 461 -7.87 6.52 -5.76
CA GLY A 461 -9.15 7.04 -5.27
C GLY A 461 -8.99 8.36 -4.51
N SER A 462 -7.98 8.43 -3.63
CA SER A 462 -7.62 9.69 -2.94
C SER A 462 -7.26 10.81 -3.92
N ALA A 463 -6.48 10.49 -4.97
CA ALA A 463 -6.14 11.45 -6.01
C ALA A 463 -7.38 11.93 -6.80
N LYS A 464 -8.36 11.03 -7.02
CA LYS A 464 -9.65 11.38 -7.66
C LYS A 464 -10.46 12.35 -6.79
N ALA A 465 -10.60 12.05 -5.50
CA ALA A 465 -11.29 12.91 -4.54
C ALA A 465 -10.62 14.29 -4.43
N THR A 466 -9.30 14.31 -4.25
CA THR A 466 -8.53 15.56 -4.11
C THR A 466 -8.59 16.41 -5.37
N ALA A 467 -8.42 15.82 -6.56
CA ALA A 467 -8.51 16.55 -7.81
C ALA A 467 -9.90 17.12 -8.05
N GLY A 468 -10.98 16.39 -7.69
CA GLY A 468 -12.34 16.89 -7.75
C GLY A 468 -12.53 18.16 -6.92
N LEU A 469 -12.07 18.15 -5.66
CA LEU A 469 -12.13 19.32 -4.78
C LEU A 469 -11.32 20.51 -5.33
N MET A 470 -10.12 20.26 -5.85
CA MET A 470 -9.28 21.31 -6.43
C MET A 470 -9.94 21.94 -7.66
N LEU A 471 -10.58 21.14 -8.52
CA LEU A 471 -11.30 21.65 -9.69
C LEU A 471 -12.51 22.50 -9.28
N GLU A 472 -13.27 22.08 -8.27
CA GLU A 472 -14.39 22.86 -7.72
C GLU A 472 -13.92 24.20 -7.14
N ASP A 473 -12.84 24.18 -6.33
CA ASP A 473 -12.35 25.37 -5.63
C ASP A 473 -11.63 26.36 -6.58
N LEU A 474 -11.01 25.87 -7.64
CA LEU A 474 -10.36 26.70 -8.67
C LEU A 474 -11.36 27.17 -9.75
N ALA A 475 -12.61 26.79 -9.67
CA ALA A 475 -13.70 27.16 -10.57
C ALA A 475 -13.42 26.87 -12.06
N VAL A 476 -12.87 25.66 -12.35
CA VAL A 476 -12.55 25.17 -13.70
C VAL A 476 -13.56 24.14 -14.19
#